data_0de3e22a8d3e4115f8303fa4b4ad7c4e
#
_entry.id   0de3e22a8d3e4115f8303fa4b4ad7c4e
#
_cell.length_a   1.000
_cell.length_b   1.000
_cell.length_c   1.000
_cell.angle_alpha   90.00
_cell.angle_beta   90.00
_cell.angle_gamma   90.00
#
_symmetry.space_group_name_H-M   'P 1'
#
loop_
_entity.id
_entity.type
_entity.pdbx_description
1 polymer ?
#
loop_
_entity_poly.entity_id
_entity_poly.type
_entity_poly.pdbx_seq_one_letter_code
_entity_poly.pdbx_strand_id
1 'polypeptide(L)'
;MNGNSALLDSNIIIYLSKREVPLSFLDQFDEHYISVITYMEVLGYQFRNPKEEAFIREMVEVFRIIFIDQKIADMAIEIRKNRRMKLPDSIIAATAKTLNFCLVTRNIDDFKKVEIQIANPFD
;
A
#
# COMPACT_ATOMS: atom_id res chain seq x y z
N MET A 1 -16.19 11.51 1.18
CA MET A 1 -16.29 10.20 1.55
C MET A 1 -15.31 9.28 0.90
N ASN A 2 -14.62 8.61 1.65
CA ASN A 2 -13.42 8.00 1.16
C ASN A 2 -13.40 6.49 1.21
N GLY A 3 -14.59 5.90 1.42
CA GLY A 3 -14.67 4.47 1.50
C GLY A 3 -14.20 3.76 0.24
N ASN A 4 -14.02 4.51 -0.84
CA ASN A 4 -13.64 3.92 -2.11
C ASN A 4 -12.23 4.30 -2.55
N SER A 5 -11.39 4.70 -1.62
CA SER A 5 -9.99 4.99 -1.92
C SER A 5 -9.14 3.78 -1.56
N ALA A 6 -8.19 3.45 -2.42
CA ALA A 6 -7.30 2.31 -2.21
C ALA A 6 -5.92 2.77 -1.78
N LEU A 7 -5.33 2.05 -0.82
CA LEU A 7 -3.93 2.18 -0.46
C LEU A 7 -3.26 0.89 -0.89
N LEU A 8 -2.30 0.96 -1.81
CA LEU A 8 -1.69 -0.23 -2.38
C LEU A 8 -0.42 -0.60 -1.63
N ASP A 9 -0.34 -1.86 -1.21
CA ASP A 9 0.87 -2.40 -0.61
C ASP A 9 1.96 -2.57 -1.67
N SER A 10 3.21 -2.62 -1.24
CA SER A 10 4.36 -2.67 -2.15
C SER A 10 4.29 -3.84 -3.13
N ASN A 11 3.94 -5.03 -2.64
CA ASN A 11 3.88 -6.20 -3.51
C ASN A 11 2.80 -6.10 -4.57
N ILE A 12 1.73 -5.36 -4.29
CA ILE A 12 0.66 -5.18 -5.27
C ILE A 12 1.18 -4.43 -6.49
N ILE A 13 2.04 -3.44 -6.29
CA ILE A 13 2.63 -2.71 -7.40
C ILE A 13 3.45 -3.64 -8.29
N ILE A 14 4.21 -4.54 -7.67
CA ILE A 14 4.99 -5.52 -8.41
C ILE A 14 4.07 -6.48 -9.18
N TYR A 15 3.02 -6.97 -8.54
CA TYR A 15 2.06 -7.85 -9.22
C TYR A 15 1.37 -7.16 -10.40
N LEU A 16 1.02 -5.88 -10.24
CA LEU A 16 0.44 -5.11 -11.33
C LEU A 16 1.42 -4.97 -12.49
N SER A 17 2.70 -4.73 -12.17
CA SER A 17 3.72 -4.55 -13.20
C SER A 17 3.96 -5.84 -13.99
N LYS A 18 3.77 -6.99 -13.35
CA LYS A 18 3.94 -8.29 -14.00
C LYS A 18 2.64 -8.83 -14.58
N ARG A 19 1.58 -8.06 -14.48
CA ARG A 19 0.24 -8.41 -14.95
C ARG A 19 -0.34 -9.65 -14.26
N GLU A 20 0.16 -9.94 -13.05
CA GLU A 20 -0.40 -10.99 -12.21
C GLU A 20 -1.67 -10.51 -11.52
N VAL A 21 -1.84 -9.18 -11.42
CA VAL A 21 -3.09 -8.55 -11.05
C VAL A 21 -3.45 -7.64 -12.22
N PRO A 22 -4.66 -7.75 -12.78
CA PRO A 22 -5.02 -6.91 -13.92
C PRO A 22 -5.20 -5.46 -13.46
N LEU A 23 -4.83 -4.51 -14.31
CA LEU A 23 -5.00 -3.10 -14.00
C LEU A 23 -6.46 -2.75 -13.75
N SER A 24 -7.38 -3.50 -14.38
CA SER A 24 -8.81 -3.27 -14.20
C SER A 24 -9.26 -3.50 -12.75
N PHE A 25 -8.46 -4.21 -11.94
CA PHE A 25 -8.80 -4.36 -10.53
C PHE A 25 -8.91 -2.99 -9.85
N LEU A 26 -8.11 -2.02 -10.30
CA LEU A 26 -8.10 -0.68 -9.70
C LEU A 26 -9.35 0.12 -10.01
N ASP A 27 -10.11 -0.29 -11.02
CA ASP A 27 -11.29 0.46 -11.46
C ASP A 27 -12.39 0.50 -10.40
N GLN A 28 -12.37 -0.42 -9.46
CA GLN A 28 -13.37 -0.42 -8.40
C GLN A 28 -13.13 0.67 -7.35
N PHE A 29 -11.99 1.36 -7.43
CA PHE A 29 -11.67 2.42 -6.49
C PHE A 29 -11.61 3.76 -7.23
N ASP A 30 -12.12 4.80 -6.59
CA ASP A 30 -12.12 6.14 -7.18
C ASP A 30 -10.73 6.77 -7.17
N GLU A 31 -9.95 6.49 -6.12
CA GLU A 31 -8.62 7.07 -5.98
C GLU A 31 -7.64 6.00 -5.52
N HIS A 32 -6.38 6.19 -5.89
CA HIS A 32 -5.33 5.21 -5.65
C HIS A 32 -4.13 5.89 -5.00
N TYR A 33 -3.74 5.39 -3.84
CA TYR A 33 -2.68 5.99 -3.03
C TYR A 33 -1.63 4.95 -2.68
N ILE A 34 -0.43 5.43 -2.40
CA ILE A 34 0.62 4.61 -1.80
C ILE A 34 1.23 5.39 -0.64
N SER A 35 1.67 4.66 0.37
CA SER A 35 2.44 5.27 1.45
C SER A 35 3.82 5.65 0.93
N VAL A 36 4.43 6.68 1.52
CA VAL A 36 5.82 7.01 1.21
C VAL A 36 6.73 5.81 1.48
N ILE A 37 6.38 4.96 2.45
CA ILE A 37 7.13 3.73 2.71
C ILE A 37 7.10 2.82 1.48
N THR A 38 5.94 2.65 0.88
CA THR A 38 5.79 1.85 -0.33
C THR A 38 6.61 2.44 -1.47
N TYR A 39 6.54 3.77 -1.62
CA TYR A 39 7.31 4.48 -2.62
C TYR A 39 8.81 4.17 -2.49
N MET A 40 9.31 4.23 -1.25
CA MET A 40 10.73 3.99 -0.99
C MET A 40 11.10 2.52 -1.21
N GLU A 41 10.24 1.60 -0.79
CA GLU A 41 10.51 0.17 -0.95
C GLU A 41 10.54 -0.24 -2.43
N VAL A 42 9.56 0.24 -3.18
CA VAL A 42 9.44 -0.15 -4.59
C VAL A 42 10.55 0.46 -5.43
N LEU A 43 10.83 1.75 -5.27
CA LEU A 43 11.84 2.42 -6.06
C LEU A 43 13.26 2.21 -5.54
N GLY A 44 13.39 1.78 -4.28
CA GLY A 44 14.69 1.43 -3.72
C GLY A 44 15.16 0.04 -4.06
N TYR A 45 14.33 -0.74 -4.73
CA TYR A 45 14.70 -2.09 -5.14
C TYR A 45 15.77 -2.03 -6.23
N GLN A 46 16.72 -2.95 -6.20
CA GLN A 46 17.76 -3.02 -7.22
C GLN A 46 17.26 -3.85 -8.39
N PHE A 47 16.79 -3.16 -9.41
CA PHE A 47 16.25 -3.83 -10.59
C PHE A 47 17.37 -4.33 -11.46
N ARG A 48 17.23 -5.55 -11.99
CA ARG A 48 18.19 -6.11 -12.95
C ARG A 48 17.88 -5.66 -14.36
N ASN A 49 16.63 -5.33 -14.62
CA ASN A 49 16.16 -4.98 -15.95
C ASN A 49 15.77 -3.50 -15.97
N PRO A 50 16.50 -2.66 -16.73
CA PRO A 50 16.16 -1.23 -16.79
C PRO A 50 14.77 -0.95 -17.33
N LYS A 51 14.25 -1.81 -18.20
CA LYS A 51 12.90 -1.61 -18.73
C LYS A 51 11.85 -1.85 -17.64
N GLU A 52 12.08 -2.84 -16.79
CA GLU A 52 11.18 -3.10 -15.68
C GLU A 52 11.19 -1.92 -14.72
N GLU A 53 12.36 -1.41 -14.41
CA GLU A 53 12.46 -0.25 -13.53
C GLU A 53 11.74 0.96 -14.10
N ALA A 54 11.92 1.24 -15.39
CA ALA A 54 11.26 2.37 -16.04
C ALA A 54 9.74 2.22 -16.00
N PHE A 55 9.25 1.01 -16.23
CA PHE A 55 7.81 0.75 -16.21
C PHE A 55 7.22 0.96 -14.83
N ILE A 56 7.92 0.49 -13.80
CA ILE A 56 7.46 0.65 -12.42
C ILE A 56 7.50 2.12 -12.02
N ARG A 57 8.51 2.87 -12.43
CA ARG A 57 8.58 4.31 -12.14
C ARG A 57 7.39 5.04 -12.74
N GLU A 58 7.04 4.71 -13.99
CA GLU A 58 5.87 5.32 -14.62
C GLU A 58 4.59 4.95 -13.90
N MET A 59 4.46 3.69 -13.48
CA MET A 59 3.26 3.24 -12.78
C MET A 59 3.09 3.95 -11.45
N VAL A 60 4.19 4.11 -10.72
CA VAL A 60 4.15 4.75 -9.39
C VAL A 60 3.74 6.22 -9.50
N GLU A 61 4.08 6.87 -10.62
CA GLU A 61 3.75 8.28 -10.81
C GLU A 61 2.24 8.54 -10.90
N VAL A 62 1.45 7.52 -11.25
CA VAL A 62 -0.01 7.72 -11.29
C VAL A 62 -0.64 7.64 -9.91
N PHE A 63 0.07 7.14 -8.91
CA PHE A 63 -0.48 7.04 -7.57
C PHE A 63 -0.10 8.26 -6.75
N ARG A 64 -1.02 8.69 -5.87
CA ARG A 64 -0.71 9.77 -4.95
C ARG A 64 0.03 9.21 -3.74
N ILE A 65 1.05 9.92 -3.30
CA ILE A 65 1.88 9.50 -2.17
C ILE A 65 1.34 10.13 -0.90
N ILE A 66 1.12 9.30 0.13
CA ILE A 66 0.77 9.76 1.46
C ILE A 66 2.03 9.76 2.31
N PHE A 67 2.43 10.95 2.75
CA PHE A 67 3.59 11.09 3.63
C PHE A 67 3.17 10.85 5.07
N ILE A 68 4.15 10.53 5.91
CA ILE A 68 3.90 10.21 7.31
C ILE A 68 3.80 11.52 8.08
N ASP A 69 2.58 11.91 8.44
CA ASP A 69 2.37 13.05 9.31
C ASP A 69 2.29 12.56 10.75
N GLN A 70 2.08 13.48 11.69
CA GLN A 70 2.05 13.10 13.09
C GLN A 70 0.91 12.16 13.42
N LYS A 71 -0.26 12.35 12.81
CA LYS A 71 -1.40 11.48 13.07
C LYS A 71 -1.10 10.04 12.68
N ILE A 72 -0.50 9.87 11.52
CA ILE A 72 -0.14 8.52 11.04
C ILE A 72 0.95 7.94 11.93
N ALA A 73 1.95 8.75 12.30
CA ALA A 73 3.02 8.27 13.17
C ALA A 73 2.47 7.82 14.52
N ASP A 74 1.58 8.61 15.12
CA ASP A 74 1.01 8.27 16.42
C ASP A 74 0.18 6.99 16.32
N MET A 75 -0.58 6.84 15.25
CA MET A 75 -1.37 5.63 15.05
C MET A 75 -0.46 4.41 14.86
N ALA A 76 0.64 4.56 14.13
CA ALA A 76 1.58 3.46 13.95
C ALA A 76 2.21 3.05 15.29
N ILE A 77 2.54 4.02 16.12
CA ILE A 77 3.05 3.74 17.46
C ILE A 77 2.04 2.93 18.26
N GLU A 78 0.79 3.34 18.24
CA GLU A 78 -0.26 2.64 18.97
C GLU A 78 -0.44 1.21 18.46
N ILE A 79 -0.44 1.04 17.14
CA ILE A 79 -0.58 -0.29 16.55
C ILE A 79 0.56 -1.20 17.01
N ARG A 80 1.79 -0.69 16.99
CA ARG A 80 2.94 -1.50 17.38
C ARG A 80 2.96 -1.85 18.85
N LYS A 81 2.42 -0.97 19.71
CA LYS A 81 2.35 -1.25 21.15
C LYS A 81 1.41 -2.42 21.44
N ASN A 82 0.38 -2.58 20.65
CA ASN A 82 -0.66 -3.57 20.92
C ASN A 82 -0.54 -4.82 20.07
N ARG A 83 0.36 -4.80 19.07
CA ARG A 83 0.51 -5.92 18.13
C ARG A 83 1.97 -6.06 17.74
N ARG A 84 2.37 -7.30 17.45
CA ARG A 84 3.72 -7.55 16.96
C ARG A 84 3.72 -7.31 15.45
N MET A 85 4.25 -6.19 15.04
CA MET A 85 4.18 -5.77 13.65
C MET A 85 5.46 -5.03 13.27
N LYS A 86 5.96 -5.29 12.06
CA LYS A 86 7.13 -4.58 11.55
C LYS A 86 6.81 -3.12 11.35
N LEU A 87 7.81 -2.26 11.47
CA LEU A 87 7.61 -0.82 11.33
C LEU A 87 6.96 -0.44 10.00
N PRO A 88 7.46 -0.92 8.84
CA PRO A 88 6.82 -0.54 7.58
C PRO A 88 5.36 -0.94 7.50
N ASP A 89 5.03 -2.16 7.95
CA ASP A 89 3.65 -2.64 7.93
C ASP A 89 2.77 -1.82 8.85
N SER A 90 3.30 -1.41 10.02
CA SER A 90 2.52 -0.61 10.95
C SER A 90 2.22 0.77 10.38
N ILE A 91 3.13 1.33 9.58
CA ILE A 91 2.91 2.62 8.93
C ILE A 91 1.83 2.49 7.85
N ILE A 92 1.87 1.41 7.08
CA ILE A 92 0.86 1.17 6.05
C ILE A 92 -0.51 0.99 6.70
N ALA A 93 -0.59 0.17 7.75
CA ALA A 93 -1.85 -0.04 8.47
C ALA A 93 -2.36 1.26 9.08
N ALA A 94 -1.46 2.05 9.67
CA ALA A 94 -1.82 3.32 10.29
C ALA A 94 -2.35 4.31 9.25
N THR A 95 -1.77 4.33 8.07
CA THR A 95 -2.23 5.19 6.99
C THR A 95 -3.64 4.82 6.58
N ALA A 96 -3.89 3.53 6.36
CA ALA A 96 -5.21 3.06 5.96
C ALA A 96 -6.25 3.38 7.03
N LYS A 97 -5.89 3.17 8.30
CA LYS A 97 -6.83 3.40 9.40
C LYS A 97 -7.12 4.88 9.57
N THR A 98 -6.07 5.71 9.58
CA THR A 98 -6.23 7.14 9.81
C THR A 98 -7.05 7.81 8.72
N LEU A 99 -6.85 7.40 7.47
CA LEU A 99 -7.50 8.03 6.33
C LEU A 99 -8.72 7.25 5.84
N ASN A 100 -9.03 6.13 6.49
CA ASN A 100 -10.18 5.28 6.12
C ASN A 100 -10.07 4.80 4.67
N PHE A 101 -8.88 4.35 4.30
CA PHE A 101 -8.64 3.77 2.98
C PHE A 101 -8.78 2.25 3.04
N CYS A 102 -9.13 1.64 1.92
CA CYS A 102 -9.11 0.19 1.78
C CYS A 102 -7.67 -0.23 1.46
N LEU A 103 -7.08 -1.08 2.27
CA LEU A 103 -5.74 -1.58 2.01
C LEU A 103 -5.80 -2.72 1.00
N VAL A 104 -5.13 -2.54 -0.12
CA VAL A 104 -5.04 -3.59 -1.14
C VAL A 104 -3.73 -4.34 -0.90
N THR A 105 -3.84 -5.59 -0.48
CA THR A 105 -2.68 -6.40 -0.13
C THR A 105 -3.02 -7.87 -0.31
N ARG A 106 -2.00 -8.66 -0.60
CA ARG A 106 -2.13 -10.12 -0.59
C ARG A 106 -1.84 -10.68 0.81
N ASN A 107 -1.23 -9.87 1.66
CA ASN A 107 -0.69 -10.28 2.96
C ASN A 107 -1.74 -10.09 4.06
N ILE A 108 -2.87 -10.76 3.89
CA ILE A 108 -4.01 -10.59 4.80
C ILE A 108 -3.63 -10.88 6.25
N ASP A 109 -2.84 -11.94 6.46
CA ASP A 109 -2.53 -12.38 7.82
C ASP A 109 -1.77 -11.33 8.62
N ASP A 110 -0.94 -10.53 7.95
CA ASP A 110 -0.16 -9.51 8.63
C ASP A 110 -1.02 -8.33 9.08
N PHE A 111 -2.17 -8.11 8.42
CA PHE A 111 -2.99 -6.91 8.66
C PHE A 111 -4.35 -7.20 9.29
N LYS A 112 -4.77 -8.46 9.36
CA LYS A 112 -6.14 -8.77 9.79
C LYS A 112 -6.43 -8.39 11.23
N LYS A 113 -5.39 -8.20 12.05
CA LYS A 113 -5.55 -7.82 13.44
C LYS A 113 -5.79 -6.32 13.62
N VAL A 114 -5.58 -5.55 12.58
CA VAL A 114 -5.87 -4.12 12.60
C VAL A 114 -7.24 -3.92 11.97
N GLU A 115 -8.04 -3.06 12.58
CA GLU A 115 -9.41 -2.83 12.11
C GLU A 115 -9.40 -1.88 10.91
N ILE A 116 -9.17 -2.44 9.72
CA ILE A 116 -9.15 -1.71 8.47
C ILE A 116 -9.82 -2.56 7.40
N GLN A 117 -10.29 -1.90 6.35
CA GLN A 117 -10.81 -2.63 5.19
C GLN A 117 -9.64 -3.18 4.39
N ILE A 118 -9.76 -4.42 3.94
CA ILE A 118 -8.71 -5.07 3.16
C ILE A 118 -9.34 -5.69 1.91
N ALA A 119 -8.66 -5.52 0.79
CA ALA A 119 -9.04 -6.19 -0.46
C ALA A 119 -7.83 -6.98 -0.96
N ASN A 120 -8.05 -8.25 -1.27
CA ASN A 120 -7.01 -9.12 -1.82
C ASN A 120 -7.36 -9.41 -3.27
N PRO A 121 -6.53 -8.92 -4.24
CA PRO A 121 -6.85 -9.13 -5.65
C PRO A 121 -6.81 -10.59 -6.11
N PHE A 122 -6.27 -11.47 -5.29
CA PHE A 122 -6.12 -12.88 -5.63
C PHE A 122 -7.28 -13.73 -5.15
N ASP A 123 -8.23 -13.14 -4.47
CA ASP A 123 -9.41 -13.87 -3.98
C ASP A 123 -10.59 -13.76 -4.91
#